data_6ee651a6aaadfbc7e77a52b9fdf285e0
#
_entry.id   6ee651a6aaadfbc7e77a52b9fdf285e0
#
_cell.length_a   1.000
_cell.length_b   1.000
_cell.length_c   1.000
_cell.angle_alpha   90.00
_cell.angle_beta   90.00
_cell.angle_gamma   90.00
#
_symmetry.space_group_name_H-M   'P 1'
#
loop_
_entity.id
_entity.type
_entity.pdbx_description
1 polymer ?
#
loop_
_entity_poly.entity_id
_entity_poly.type
_entity_poly.pdbx_seq_one_letter_code
_entity_poly.pdbx_strand_id
1 'polypeptide(L)'
;MRSLLDAVMSLGRGLELPQVLRGIVEAAVALTDAEYGALGVVGDGQLSQFLPVGMSDELIGLIGRTPCGRGILGELISNPAPLRLGDLSRHPHSYGFPANHPPMRTFLGVPVRVRDEVFGNLYLTEKRGGGPFDEDDEAVLTTLSTAAGVAIDNARMYHESRRRERWLEALGEITRSLLSGTDADEVLRLIAERAQEVAGADCAAVLLPASASADQLTVAVACGTGASRILGLRVPADGSLPGMAVRSGRPVVSADLRADPRAYPLGPGASGNGAGNGTGAAAGNPSTGEATMGKEVSMGEEPSKAEELRGAALHGERTEVDGPTVAVPLQVDTGRGALRLSRLAGRPAFDDAEVTLISGFADQAVIALELARRRAESEELTVLHDRDRIARDLHDLAIQRLFATGITLQSATRLIDRPEAAQRVGRAVNDLDTTIKIIRSTIFGLRTTGDGKDARGLRRDMTETVQRAAGPLGFTPALRIDGPVDAAVPDDLTGHLLAVTAEALSNAARHAGARHLEVTLSVTADRVTLTVTDDGVGVGDAPHTGGLANLRARAEMHGGRLAVERPEGGGSRIVWWVPLPD
;
A
#
# COMPACT_ATOMS: atom_id res chain seq x y z
N MET A 1 48.66 -30.06 -26.54
CA MET A 1 48.75 -28.63 -26.14
C MET A 1 47.87 -27.71 -27.02
N ARG A 2 47.87 -27.76 -28.36
CA ARG A 2 46.92 -26.93 -29.19
C ARG A 2 45.45 -27.22 -28.90
N SER A 3 45.06 -28.49 -28.83
CA SER A 3 43.66 -28.89 -28.53
C SER A 3 43.17 -28.43 -27.16
N LEU A 4 44.07 -28.36 -26.18
CA LEU A 4 43.78 -27.87 -24.83
C LEU A 4 43.57 -26.34 -24.83
N LEU A 5 44.41 -25.61 -25.59
CA LEU A 5 44.25 -24.16 -25.77
C LEU A 5 42.98 -23.83 -26.53
N ASP A 6 42.64 -24.59 -27.59
CA ASP A 6 41.40 -24.41 -28.36
C ASP A 6 40.18 -24.71 -27.54
N ALA A 7 40.20 -25.75 -26.66
CA ALA A 7 39.13 -26.03 -25.73
C ALA A 7 38.97 -24.88 -24.70
N VAL A 8 40.05 -24.39 -24.12
CA VAL A 8 40.01 -23.27 -23.14
C VAL A 8 39.61 -21.95 -23.84
N MET A 9 40.08 -21.71 -25.06
CA MET A 9 39.74 -20.49 -25.83
C MET A 9 38.30 -20.48 -26.34
N SER A 10 37.68 -21.64 -26.59
CA SER A 10 36.27 -21.74 -26.98
C SER A 10 35.32 -21.46 -25.82
N LEU A 11 35.77 -21.63 -24.58
CA LEU A 11 35.04 -21.40 -23.36
C LEU A 11 34.80 -19.90 -23.03
N GLY A 12 35.53 -18.98 -23.68
CA GLY A 12 35.48 -17.54 -23.39
C GLY A 12 34.48 -16.72 -24.21
N ARG A 13 33.73 -17.31 -25.14
CA ARG A 13 32.89 -16.57 -26.09
C ARG A 13 31.38 -16.72 -25.79
N GLY A 14 30.88 -16.03 -24.75
CA GLY A 14 29.45 -15.67 -24.66
C GLY A 14 28.44 -16.82 -24.48
N LEU A 15 28.88 -18.02 -24.11
CA LEU A 15 28.03 -19.16 -23.85
C LEU A 15 27.47 -19.10 -22.43
N GLU A 16 26.25 -19.59 -22.24
CA GLU A 16 25.66 -19.78 -20.91
C GLU A 16 26.50 -20.75 -20.06
N LEU A 17 26.64 -20.48 -18.75
CA LEU A 17 27.46 -21.29 -17.84
C LEU A 17 27.27 -22.81 -17.98
N PRO A 18 26.04 -23.36 -18.10
CA PRO A 18 25.84 -24.80 -18.29
C PRO A 18 26.49 -25.35 -19.56
N GLN A 19 26.51 -24.57 -20.64
CA GLN A 19 27.14 -24.97 -21.93
C GLN A 19 28.66 -24.98 -21.79
N VAL A 20 29.22 -23.97 -21.10
CA VAL A 20 30.67 -23.91 -20.83
C VAL A 20 31.11 -25.11 -19.98
N LEU A 21 30.37 -25.43 -18.90
CA LEU A 21 30.66 -26.55 -18.04
C LEU A 21 30.56 -27.90 -18.78
N ARG A 22 29.54 -28.07 -19.60
CA ARG A 22 29.40 -29.27 -20.47
C ARG A 22 30.59 -29.41 -21.42
N GLY A 23 30.97 -28.31 -22.08
CA GLY A 23 32.11 -28.30 -22.99
C GLY A 23 33.44 -28.67 -22.32
N ILE A 24 33.63 -28.27 -21.05
CA ILE A 24 34.81 -28.66 -20.24
C ILE A 24 34.80 -30.17 -19.96
N VAL A 25 33.67 -30.74 -19.60
CA VAL A 25 33.56 -32.21 -19.38
C VAL A 25 33.80 -32.97 -20.67
N GLU A 26 33.21 -32.51 -21.78
CA GLU A 26 33.45 -33.12 -23.12
C GLU A 26 34.91 -33.07 -23.53
N ALA A 27 35.60 -31.92 -23.32
CA ALA A 27 37.02 -31.79 -23.56
C ALA A 27 37.84 -32.73 -22.67
N ALA A 28 37.50 -32.87 -21.41
CA ALA A 28 38.15 -33.78 -20.47
C ALA A 28 38.02 -35.25 -20.95
N VAL A 29 36.83 -35.66 -21.32
CA VAL A 29 36.54 -37.02 -21.85
C VAL A 29 37.38 -37.28 -23.13
N ALA A 30 37.41 -36.31 -24.05
CA ALA A 30 38.11 -36.47 -25.34
C ALA A 30 39.64 -36.48 -25.19
N LEU A 31 40.22 -35.66 -24.28
CA LEU A 31 41.66 -35.54 -24.11
C LEU A 31 42.29 -36.67 -23.32
N THR A 32 41.52 -37.31 -22.43
CA THR A 32 42.00 -38.43 -21.60
C THR A 32 41.53 -39.78 -22.11
N ASP A 33 40.84 -39.79 -23.27
CA ASP A 33 40.22 -41.00 -23.86
C ASP A 33 39.32 -41.76 -22.86
N ALA A 34 38.60 -41.00 -22.00
CA ALA A 34 37.61 -41.57 -21.08
C ALA A 34 36.31 -41.93 -21.85
N GLU A 35 35.53 -42.84 -21.33
CA GLU A 35 34.20 -43.17 -21.88
C GLU A 35 33.12 -42.26 -21.30
N TYR A 36 33.21 -41.96 -20.01
CA TYR A 36 32.26 -41.12 -19.30
C TYR A 36 32.97 -40.00 -18.56
N GLY A 37 32.32 -38.87 -18.46
CA GLY A 37 32.72 -37.75 -17.62
C GLY A 37 31.54 -37.12 -16.93
N ALA A 38 31.76 -36.46 -15.81
CA ALA A 38 30.73 -35.66 -15.16
C ALA A 38 31.31 -34.51 -14.35
N LEU A 39 30.56 -33.43 -14.23
CA LEU A 39 30.78 -32.36 -13.28
C LEU A 39 29.72 -32.41 -12.20
N GLY A 40 30.12 -32.57 -10.95
CA GLY A 40 29.28 -32.46 -9.78
C GLY A 40 29.43 -31.09 -9.14
N VAL A 41 28.35 -30.34 -8.99
CA VAL A 41 28.32 -29.04 -8.27
C VAL A 41 28.03 -29.31 -6.80
N VAL A 42 28.80 -28.73 -5.90
CA VAL A 42 28.62 -28.84 -4.46
C VAL A 42 27.76 -27.69 -3.92
N GLY A 43 26.73 -28.01 -3.12
CA GLY A 43 25.93 -27.08 -2.37
C GLY A 43 25.60 -27.67 -1.00
N ASP A 44 25.72 -26.88 0.06
CA ASP A 44 25.50 -27.33 1.45
C ASP A 44 26.25 -28.62 1.86
N GLY A 45 27.49 -28.80 1.34
CA GLY A 45 28.30 -29.97 1.62
C GLY A 45 27.86 -31.25 0.91
N GLN A 46 26.94 -31.18 -0.03
CA GLN A 46 26.46 -32.30 -0.86
C GLN A 46 26.45 -31.94 -2.33
N LEU A 47 26.27 -32.93 -3.22
CA LEU A 47 26.05 -32.66 -4.63
C LEU A 47 24.64 -32.08 -4.85
N SER A 48 24.59 -30.83 -5.33
CA SER A 48 23.35 -30.12 -5.66
C SER A 48 22.95 -30.29 -7.13
N GLN A 49 23.93 -30.42 -8.04
CA GLN A 49 23.71 -30.65 -9.47
C GLN A 49 24.75 -31.64 -10.01
N PHE A 50 24.38 -32.37 -11.06
CA PHE A 50 25.23 -33.35 -11.70
C PHE A 50 25.07 -33.26 -13.23
N LEU A 51 26.16 -33.00 -13.93
CA LEU A 51 26.22 -32.82 -15.40
C LEU A 51 26.99 -33.98 -16.03
N PRO A 52 26.33 -35.07 -16.42
CA PRO A 52 26.97 -36.21 -17.05
C PRO A 52 27.24 -35.98 -18.54
N VAL A 53 28.31 -36.56 -19.07
CA VAL A 53 28.71 -36.64 -20.48
C VAL A 53 29.12 -38.08 -20.81
N GLY A 54 28.77 -38.52 -22.03
CA GLY A 54 29.04 -39.89 -22.46
C GLY A 54 27.87 -40.87 -22.25
N MET A 55 26.79 -40.46 -21.52
CA MET A 55 25.57 -41.22 -21.31
C MET A 55 24.43 -40.64 -22.15
N SER A 56 23.57 -41.50 -22.71
CA SER A 56 22.35 -41.03 -23.39
C SER A 56 21.29 -40.59 -22.36
N ASP A 57 20.41 -39.67 -22.77
CA ASP A 57 19.32 -39.18 -21.91
C ASP A 57 18.36 -40.31 -21.50
N GLU A 58 18.17 -41.34 -22.37
CA GLU A 58 17.41 -42.53 -22.06
C GLU A 58 18.01 -43.35 -20.91
N LEU A 59 19.35 -43.50 -20.92
CA LEU A 59 20.08 -44.22 -19.87
C LEU A 59 20.05 -43.43 -18.54
N ILE A 60 20.20 -42.13 -18.57
CA ILE A 60 20.07 -41.25 -17.42
C ILE A 60 18.67 -41.37 -16.82
N GLY A 61 17.61 -41.40 -17.64
CA GLY A 61 16.23 -41.61 -17.24
C GLY A 61 15.99 -42.95 -16.58
N LEU A 62 16.63 -44.02 -17.08
CA LEU A 62 16.55 -45.37 -16.51
C LEU A 62 17.26 -45.50 -15.14
N ILE A 63 18.35 -44.80 -14.92
CA ILE A 63 19.06 -44.72 -13.63
C ILE A 63 18.21 -43.99 -12.57
N GLY A 64 17.46 -42.97 -12.97
CA GLY A 64 16.38 -42.33 -12.24
C GLY A 64 16.76 -41.52 -11.00
N ARG A 65 17.95 -41.68 -10.45
CA ARG A 65 18.43 -40.91 -9.29
C ARG A 65 19.78 -40.27 -9.55
N THR A 66 19.85 -38.96 -9.40
CA THR A 66 21.14 -38.24 -9.42
C THR A 66 21.97 -38.59 -8.17
N PRO A 67 23.30 -38.64 -8.30
CA PRO A 67 24.20 -38.86 -7.16
C PRO A 67 24.00 -37.80 -6.08
N CYS A 68 23.93 -38.22 -4.81
CA CYS A 68 23.78 -37.30 -3.66
C CYS A 68 25.11 -36.95 -2.98
N GLY A 69 26.27 -37.27 -3.58
CA GLY A 69 27.57 -36.99 -3.00
C GLY A 69 27.95 -37.94 -1.88
N ARG A 70 27.51 -39.19 -1.91
CA ARG A 70 27.94 -40.27 -1.03
C ARG A 70 29.03 -41.13 -1.70
N GLY A 71 29.77 -41.85 -0.90
CA GLY A 71 30.80 -42.73 -1.42
C GLY A 71 32.05 -41.97 -1.93
N ILE A 72 32.59 -42.40 -3.05
CA ILE A 72 33.79 -41.82 -3.67
C ILE A 72 33.56 -40.35 -4.06
N LEU A 73 32.36 -40.01 -4.48
CA LEU A 73 32.00 -38.61 -4.80
C LEU A 73 31.96 -37.74 -3.54
N GLY A 74 31.56 -38.29 -2.39
CA GLY A 74 31.62 -37.61 -1.09
C GLY A 74 33.05 -37.45 -0.56
N GLU A 75 33.94 -38.39 -0.86
CA GLU A 75 35.35 -38.27 -0.51
C GLU A 75 35.98 -37.02 -1.13
N LEU A 76 35.73 -36.75 -2.39
CA LEU A 76 36.23 -35.57 -3.07
C LEU A 76 35.61 -34.25 -2.56
N ILE A 77 34.47 -34.32 -1.89
CA ILE A 77 33.87 -33.16 -1.21
C ILE A 77 34.57 -32.93 0.13
N SER A 78 34.77 -34.02 0.89
CA SER A 78 35.37 -33.95 2.24
C SER A 78 36.86 -33.72 2.21
N ASN A 79 37.56 -34.32 1.25
CA ASN A 79 39.01 -34.20 1.02
C ASN A 79 39.25 -33.79 -0.44
N PRO A 80 39.24 -32.47 -0.74
CA PRO A 80 39.29 -31.95 -2.10
C PRO A 80 40.73 -32.03 -2.68
N ALA A 81 41.19 -33.23 -2.96
CA ALA A 81 42.45 -33.55 -3.62
C ALA A 81 42.21 -34.46 -4.84
N PRO A 82 43.07 -34.43 -5.86
CA PRO A 82 42.99 -35.39 -6.97
C PRO A 82 42.95 -36.83 -6.47
N LEU A 83 42.03 -37.64 -7.01
CA LEU A 83 41.84 -39.04 -6.65
C LEU A 83 41.83 -39.89 -7.91
N ARG A 84 42.78 -40.80 -8.02
CA ARG A 84 42.96 -41.73 -9.12
C ARG A 84 42.83 -43.18 -8.62
N LEU A 85 41.89 -43.92 -9.20
CA LEU A 85 41.61 -45.31 -8.80
C LEU A 85 41.62 -46.22 -10.03
N GLY A 86 42.40 -47.28 -9.96
CA GLY A 86 42.43 -48.33 -10.99
C GLY A 86 41.23 -49.27 -10.91
N ASP A 87 40.58 -49.36 -9.75
CA ASP A 87 39.36 -50.14 -9.54
C ASP A 87 38.54 -49.52 -8.41
N LEU A 88 37.42 -48.86 -8.82
CA LEU A 88 36.45 -48.24 -7.92
C LEU A 88 35.87 -49.20 -6.88
N SER A 89 35.70 -50.47 -7.25
CA SER A 89 35.09 -51.47 -6.37
C SER A 89 35.92 -51.79 -5.14
N ARG A 90 37.23 -51.53 -5.19
CA ARG A 90 38.18 -51.79 -4.12
C ARG A 90 38.36 -50.63 -3.14
N HIS A 91 37.76 -49.50 -3.42
CA HIS A 91 37.88 -48.33 -2.54
C HIS A 91 37.01 -48.52 -1.28
N PRO A 92 37.51 -48.21 -0.08
CA PRO A 92 36.75 -48.39 1.18
C PRO A 92 35.40 -47.66 1.22
N HIS A 93 35.28 -46.53 0.56
CA HIS A 93 34.08 -45.72 0.49
C HIS A 93 33.22 -46.02 -0.75
N SER A 94 33.46 -47.15 -1.44
CA SER A 94 32.64 -47.56 -2.58
C SER A 94 31.29 -48.12 -2.12
N TYR A 95 30.19 -47.50 -2.50
CA TYR A 95 28.83 -47.98 -2.21
C TYR A 95 28.17 -48.75 -3.37
N GLY A 96 28.94 -49.01 -4.46
CA GLY A 96 28.41 -49.62 -5.68
C GLY A 96 27.58 -48.63 -6.52
N PHE A 97 26.96 -49.18 -7.56
CA PHE A 97 26.16 -48.40 -8.52
C PHE A 97 24.65 -48.72 -8.39
N PRO A 98 23.76 -47.79 -8.69
CA PRO A 98 22.36 -48.05 -8.78
C PRO A 98 22.02 -49.03 -9.93
N ALA A 99 20.80 -49.57 -9.92
CA ALA A 99 20.31 -50.39 -10.99
C ALA A 99 20.40 -49.66 -12.35
N ASN A 100 20.70 -50.40 -13.42
CA ASN A 100 20.88 -49.89 -14.79
C ASN A 100 22.07 -48.94 -15.03
N HIS A 101 22.91 -48.75 -14.02
CA HIS A 101 24.14 -47.94 -14.20
C HIS A 101 25.20 -48.78 -14.91
N PRO A 102 25.90 -48.23 -15.94
CA PRO A 102 26.97 -48.95 -16.60
C PRO A 102 28.08 -49.33 -15.58
N PRO A 103 28.72 -50.48 -15.72
CA PRO A 103 29.83 -50.87 -14.85
C PRO A 103 30.99 -49.92 -15.08
N MET A 104 31.53 -49.37 -14.00
CA MET A 104 32.71 -48.49 -14.04
C MET A 104 33.77 -49.05 -13.12
N ARG A 105 35.02 -49.08 -13.61
CA ARG A 105 36.18 -49.62 -12.86
C ARG A 105 37.22 -48.52 -12.60
N THR A 106 37.66 -47.86 -13.67
CA THR A 106 38.69 -46.83 -13.55
C THR A 106 38.07 -45.48 -13.24
N PHE A 107 38.73 -44.71 -12.39
CA PHE A 107 38.24 -43.42 -11.95
C PHE A 107 39.37 -42.41 -11.81
N LEU A 108 39.08 -41.19 -12.23
CA LEU A 108 39.91 -40.04 -11.97
C LEU A 108 38.97 -38.86 -11.61
N GLY A 109 39.16 -38.28 -10.44
CA GLY A 109 38.38 -37.13 -9.97
C GLY A 109 39.30 -36.01 -9.46
N VAL A 110 38.94 -34.76 -9.78
CA VAL A 110 39.67 -33.58 -9.31
C VAL A 110 38.69 -32.51 -8.83
N PRO A 111 39.06 -31.75 -7.79
CA PRO A 111 38.20 -30.63 -7.35
C PRO A 111 38.26 -29.48 -8.35
N VAL A 112 37.09 -28.84 -8.59
CA VAL A 112 36.99 -27.56 -9.29
C VAL A 112 36.91 -26.46 -8.23
N ARG A 113 37.91 -25.61 -8.20
CA ARG A 113 38.02 -24.52 -7.24
C ARG A 113 37.70 -23.18 -7.90
N VAL A 114 36.92 -22.39 -7.21
CA VAL A 114 36.67 -20.98 -7.54
C VAL A 114 37.31 -20.19 -6.41
N ARG A 115 38.42 -19.52 -6.69
CA ARG A 115 39.26 -18.90 -5.66
C ARG A 115 39.70 -19.95 -4.60
N ASP A 116 39.29 -19.78 -3.36
CA ASP A 116 39.66 -20.69 -2.23
C ASP A 116 38.56 -21.71 -1.90
N GLU A 117 37.41 -21.65 -2.56
CA GLU A 117 36.27 -22.52 -2.30
C GLU A 117 36.16 -23.65 -3.32
N VAL A 118 35.72 -24.82 -2.90
CA VAL A 118 35.43 -25.95 -3.78
C VAL A 118 34.01 -25.77 -4.32
N PHE A 119 33.91 -25.41 -5.58
CA PHE A 119 32.63 -25.27 -6.29
C PHE A 119 32.02 -26.62 -6.64
N GLY A 120 32.88 -27.60 -6.95
CA GLY A 120 32.44 -28.89 -7.42
C GLY A 120 33.61 -29.82 -7.71
N ASN A 121 33.31 -30.93 -8.34
CA ASN A 121 34.31 -31.93 -8.71
C ASN A 121 34.10 -32.38 -10.15
N LEU A 122 35.19 -32.54 -10.88
CA LEU A 122 35.21 -33.05 -12.27
C LEU A 122 35.68 -34.51 -12.22
N TYR A 123 34.87 -35.43 -12.80
CA TYR A 123 35.10 -36.86 -12.76
C TYR A 123 35.22 -37.45 -14.15
N LEU A 124 36.08 -38.43 -14.29
CA LEU A 124 36.21 -39.29 -15.47
C LEU A 124 36.16 -40.75 -15.04
N THR A 125 35.52 -41.58 -15.85
CA THR A 125 35.45 -43.02 -15.61
C THR A 125 35.62 -43.78 -16.91
N GLU A 126 36.13 -45.02 -16.82
CA GLU A 126 36.37 -45.96 -17.90
C GLU A 126 37.27 -45.36 -19.00
N LYS A 127 38.60 -45.54 -18.80
CA LYS A 127 39.57 -45.20 -19.85
C LYS A 127 39.43 -46.22 -20.99
N ARG A 128 39.20 -45.73 -22.22
CA ARG A 128 39.11 -46.58 -23.41
C ARG A 128 40.45 -47.30 -23.59
N GLY A 129 40.40 -48.58 -23.97
CA GLY A 129 41.63 -49.40 -24.02
C GLY A 129 41.93 -50.19 -22.75
N GLY A 130 41.16 -49.97 -21.63
CA GLY A 130 41.11 -50.84 -20.45
C GLY A 130 42.24 -50.63 -19.43
N GLY A 131 43.09 -49.60 -19.56
CA GLY A 131 44.10 -49.22 -18.61
C GLY A 131 43.61 -48.24 -17.52
N PRO A 132 44.31 -48.10 -16.37
CA PRO A 132 44.02 -47.04 -15.40
C PRO A 132 44.41 -45.67 -15.97
N PHE A 133 43.80 -44.59 -15.44
CA PHE A 133 44.27 -43.23 -15.70
C PHE A 133 45.67 -43.03 -15.14
N ASP A 134 46.52 -42.31 -15.86
CA ASP A 134 47.92 -42.04 -15.49
C ASP A 134 48.11 -40.60 -14.98
N GLU A 135 49.37 -40.19 -14.75
CA GLU A 135 49.71 -38.85 -14.27
C GLU A 135 49.48 -37.76 -15.29
N ASP A 136 49.61 -38.10 -16.59
CA ASP A 136 49.36 -37.16 -17.68
C ASP A 136 47.84 -36.86 -17.77
N ASP A 137 46.96 -37.86 -17.60
CA ASP A 137 45.52 -37.71 -17.53
C ASP A 137 45.10 -36.80 -16.34
N GLU A 138 45.74 -37.03 -15.19
CA GLU A 138 45.50 -36.21 -13.97
C GLU A 138 45.94 -34.77 -14.18
N ALA A 139 47.08 -34.53 -14.82
CA ALA A 139 47.56 -33.20 -15.15
C ALA A 139 46.63 -32.47 -16.13
N VAL A 140 46.12 -33.19 -17.15
CA VAL A 140 45.10 -32.65 -18.09
C VAL A 140 43.82 -32.29 -17.34
N LEU A 141 43.28 -33.19 -16.53
CA LEU A 141 42.05 -32.97 -15.82
C LEU A 141 42.15 -31.81 -14.81
N THR A 142 43.28 -31.73 -14.10
CA THR A 142 43.60 -30.63 -13.16
C THR A 142 43.67 -29.29 -13.88
N THR A 143 44.27 -29.25 -15.06
CA THR A 143 44.31 -28.02 -15.89
C THR A 143 42.91 -27.58 -16.35
N LEU A 144 42.09 -28.54 -16.77
CA LEU A 144 40.70 -28.24 -17.18
C LEU A 144 39.83 -27.86 -15.99
N SER A 145 40.04 -28.47 -14.80
CA SER A 145 39.32 -28.08 -13.59
C SER A 145 39.63 -26.63 -13.17
N THR A 146 40.90 -26.21 -13.32
CA THR A 146 41.32 -24.82 -13.08
C THR A 146 40.64 -23.86 -14.08
N ALA A 147 40.62 -24.23 -15.35
CA ALA A 147 39.90 -23.43 -16.37
C ALA A 147 38.41 -23.36 -16.12
N ALA A 148 37.80 -24.46 -15.62
CA ALA A 148 36.39 -24.47 -15.19
C ALA A 148 36.15 -23.49 -14.05
N GLY A 149 37.03 -23.47 -13.04
CA GLY A 149 36.96 -22.54 -11.91
C GLY A 149 36.96 -21.07 -12.38
N VAL A 150 37.86 -20.73 -13.29
CA VAL A 150 37.94 -19.37 -13.87
C VAL A 150 36.68 -19.05 -14.67
N ALA A 151 36.17 -19.97 -15.47
CA ALA A 151 34.94 -19.76 -16.25
C ALA A 151 33.72 -19.55 -15.36
N ILE A 152 33.61 -20.30 -14.26
CA ILE A 152 32.54 -20.17 -13.27
C ILE A 152 32.63 -18.81 -12.57
N ASP A 153 33.83 -18.39 -12.12
CA ASP A 153 34.02 -17.08 -11.45
C ASP A 153 33.64 -15.93 -12.39
N ASN A 154 34.09 -15.99 -13.64
CA ASN A 154 33.75 -14.99 -14.66
C ASN A 154 32.24 -14.94 -14.93
N ALA A 155 31.57 -16.08 -15.06
CA ALA A 155 30.13 -16.13 -15.27
C ALA A 155 29.35 -15.56 -14.07
N ARG A 156 29.75 -15.90 -12.84
CA ARG A 156 29.18 -15.31 -11.61
C ARG A 156 29.33 -13.80 -11.60
N MET A 157 30.56 -13.30 -11.80
CA MET A 157 30.83 -11.86 -11.83
C MET A 157 30.03 -11.15 -12.92
N TYR A 158 29.89 -11.75 -14.10
CA TYR A 158 29.08 -11.22 -15.18
C TYR A 158 27.59 -11.14 -14.79
N HIS A 159 27.04 -12.20 -14.20
CA HIS A 159 25.64 -12.21 -13.76
C HIS A 159 25.39 -11.20 -12.63
N GLU A 160 26.29 -11.08 -11.66
CA GLU A 160 26.21 -10.06 -10.62
C GLU A 160 26.27 -8.64 -11.16
N SER A 161 27.22 -8.39 -12.11
CA SER A 161 27.34 -7.10 -12.79
C SER A 161 26.06 -6.74 -13.56
N ARG A 162 25.52 -7.69 -14.33
CA ARG A 162 24.26 -7.50 -15.07
C ARG A 162 23.07 -7.27 -14.17
N ARG A 163 23.00 -7.97 -13.02
CA ARG A 163 21.92 -7.75 -12.04
C ARG A 163 22.01 -6.34 -11.45
N ARG A 164 23.24 -5.91 -11.11
CA ARG A 164 23.49 -4.57 -10.59
C ARG A 164 23.17 -3.46 -11.59
N GLU A 165 23.53 -3.66 -12.88
CA GLU A 165 23.21 -2.74 -13.97
C GLU A 165 21.69 -2.57 -14.11
N ARG A 166 20.93 -3.66 -14.22
CA ARG A 166 19.46 -3.60 -14.31
C ARG A 166 18.83 -2.92 -13.09
N TRP A 167 19.38 -3.18 -11.91
CA TRP A 167 18.91 -2.53 -10.68
C TRP A 167 19.13 -1.00 -10.72
N LEU A 168 20.30 -0.55 -11.18
CA LEU A 168 20.59 0.89 -11.32
C LEU A 168 19.73 1.56 -12.41
N GLU A 169 19.48 0.88 -13.51
CA GLU A 169 18.57 1.36 -14.56
C GLU A 169 17.14 1.51 -14.02
N ALA A 170 16.65 0.50 -13.32
CA ALA A 170 15.33 0.52 -12.69
C ALA A 170 15.20 1.66 -11.66
N LEU A 171 16.21 1.87 -10.82
CA LEU A 171 16.23 3.01 -9.87
C LEU A 171 16.20 4.36 -10.60
N GLY A 172 16.96 4.50 -11.70
CA GLY A 172 16.96 5.71 -12.52
C GLY A 172 15.61 6.01 -13.15
N GLU A 173 14.89 4.98 -13.58
CA GLU A 173 13.54 5.10 -14.14
C GLU A 173 12.53 5.50 -13.08
N ILE A 174 12.53 4.83 -11.92
CA ILE A 174 11.67 5.16 -10.78
C ILE A 174 11.91 6.60 -10.32
N THR A 175 13.18 7.00 -10.17
CA THR A 175 13.53 8.37 -9.76
C THR A 175 13.02 9.42 -10.74
N ARG A 176 13.14 9.18 -12.05
CA ARG A 176 12.61 10.08 -13.09
C ARG A 176 11.08 10.17 -13.01
N SER A 177 10.40 9.05 -12.83
CA SER A 177 8.94 9.01 -12.69
C SER A 177 8.48 9.78 -11.44
N LEU A 178 9.18 9.64 -10.32
CA LEU A 178 8.92 10.41 -9.10
C LEU A 178 9.08 11.92 -9.31
N LEU A 179 10.11 12.35 -10.03
CA LEU A 179 10.39 13.76 -10.27
C LEU A 179 9.44 14.39 -11.30
N SER A 180 8.94 13.62 -12.26
CA SER A 180 8.01 14.10 -13.30
C SER A 180 6.59 14.38 -12.81
N GLY A 181 6.26 14.03 -11.57
CA GLY A 181 4.92 14.25 -11.02
C GLY A 181 3.91 13.16 -11.39
N THR A 182 4.39 11.99 -11.80
CA THR A 182 3.57 10.80 -12.07
C THR A 182 2.76 10.44 -10.82
N ASP A 183 1.55 9.93 -11.03
CA ASP A 183 0.66 9.49 -9.94
C ASP A 183 1.29 8.38 -9.09
N ALA A 184 0.97 8.38 -7.78
CA ALA A 184 1.57 7.44 -6.83
C ALA A 184 1.31 5.98 -7.20
N ASP A 185 0.10 5.65 -7.64
CA ASP A 185 -0.28 4.28 -8.01
C ASP A 185 0.49 3.79 -9.24
N GLU A 186 0.77 4.69 -10.20
CA GLU A 186 1.58 4.38 -11.38
C GLU A 186 3.04 4.17 -11.01
N VAL A 187 3.59 4.98 -10.10
CA VAL A 187 4.96 4.80 -9.58
C VAL A 187 5.07 3.50 -8.79
N LEU A 188 4.11 3.16 -7.93
CA LEU A 188 4.10 1.90 -7.18
C LEU A 188 4.03 0.68 -8.12
N ARG A 189 3.26 0.79 -9.22
CA ARG A 189 3.22 -0.26 -10.24
C ARG A 189 4.57 -0.43 -10.92
N LEU A 190 5.20 0.67 -11.32
CA LEU A 190 6.55 0.64 -11.90
C LEU A 190 7.56 -0.02 -10.95
N ILE A 191 7.51 0.32 -9.66
CA ILE A 191 8.38 -0.29 -8.64
C ILE A 191 8.14 -1.80 -8.54
N ALA A 192 6.87 -2.23 -8.50
CA ALA A 192 6.51 -3.65 -8.42
C ALA A 192 6.98 -4.42 -9.68
N GLU A 193 6.79 -3.86 -10.88
CA GLU A 193 7.24 -4.43 -12.14
C GLU A 193 8.76 -4.58 -12.20
N ARG A 194 9.50 -3.54 -11.82
CA ARG A 194 10.96 -3.58 -11.81
C ARG A 194 11.52 -4.51 -10.73
N ALA A 195 10.91 -4.53 -9.55
CA ALA A 195 11.27 -5.50 -8.51
C ALA A 195 11.04 -6.93 -8.98
N GLN A 196 9.91 -7.21 -9.65
CA GLN A 196 9.60 -8.51 -10.24
C GLN A 196 10.65 -8.93 -11.27
N GLU A 197 10.97 -8.04 -12.21
CA GLU A 197 11.93 -8.29 -13.29
C GLU A 197 13.34 -8.57 -12.75
N VAL A 198 13.84 -7.70 -11.87
CA VAL A 198 15.21 -7.79 -11.33
C VAL A 198 15.38 -9.00 -10.41
N ALA A 199 14.37 -9.33 -9.59
CA ALA A 199 14.37 -10.49 -8.72
C ALA A 199 13.98 -11.79 -9.45
N GLY A 200 13.60 -11.72 -10.73
CA GLY A 200 13.13 -12.89 -11.49
C GLY A 200 11.92 -13.56 -10.82
N ALA A 201 11.02 -12.76 -10.23
CA ALA A 201 9.78 -13.25 -9.65
C ALA A 201 8.69 -13.41 -10.72
N ASP A 202 7.70 -14.23 -10.45
CA ASP A 202 6.58 -14.44 -11.38
C ASP A 202 5.39 -13.51 -11.07
N CYS A 203 5.32 -13.02 -9.82
CA CYS A 203 4.31 -12.06 -9.37
C CYS A 203 4.91 -11.09 -8.36
N ALA A 204 4.50 -9.83 -8.43
CA ALA A 204 4.79 -8.83 -7.39
C ALA A 204 3.51 -8.09 -7.00
N ALA A 205 3.43 -7.68 -5.74
CA ALA A 205 2.31 -6.93 -5.19
C ALA A 205 2.75 -5.93 -4.12
N VAL A 206 2.17 -4.74 -4.14
CA VAL A 206 2.27 -3.75 -3.07
C VAL A 206 0.99 -3.81 -2.24
N LEU A 207 1.15 -4.02 -0.95
CA LEU A 207 0.06 -4.07 0.00
C LEU A 207 0.13 -2.87 0.92
N LEU A 208 -0.97 -2.13 1.03
CA LEU A 208 -1.09 -0.94 1.88
C LEU A 208 -2.19 -1.13 2.93
N PRO A 209 -2.15 -0.41 4.06
CA PRO A 209 -3.20 -0.48 5.07
C PRO A 209 -4.58 -0.17 4.48
N ALA A 210 -5.58 -1.00 4.79
CA ALA A 210 -6.96 -0.81 4.33
C ALA A 210 -7.67 0.34 5.06
N SER A 211 -7.25 0.66 6.28
CA SER A 211 -7.79 1.72 7.14
C SER A 211 -6.75 2.11 8.20
N ALA A 212 -7.02 3.17 8.95
CA ALA A 212 -6.16 3.62 10.05
C ALA A 212 -5.97 2.57 11.18
N SER A 213 -6.83 1.54 11.25
CA SER A 213 -6.75 0.47 12.27
C SER A 213 -5.72 -0.63 11.96
N ALA A 214 -5.00 -0.58 10.85
CA ALA A 214 -3.87 -1.46 10.48
C ALA A 214 -4.10 -3.00 10.59
N ASP A 215 -5.32 -3.47 10.84
CA ASP A 215 -5.63 -4.90 11.00
C ASP A 215 -5.68 -5.66 9.68
N GLN A 216 -5.80 -4.94 8.57
CA GLN A 216 -5.87 -5.49 7.22
C GLN A 216 -5.00 -4.70 6.26
N LEU A 217 -4.37 -5.43 5.35
CA LEU A 217 -3.64 -4.89 4.20
C LEU A 217 -4.45 -5.13 2.93
N THR A 218 -4.56 -4.14 2.07
CA THR A 218 -5.18 -4.27 0.74
C THR A 218 -4.09 -4.33 -0.31
N VAL A 219 -4.22 -5.24 -1.27
CA VAL A 219 -3.36 -5.28 -2.45
C VAL A 219 -3.71 -4.08 -3.33
N ALA A 220 -2.92 -3.01 -3.20
CA ALA A 220 -3.11 -1.77 -3.95
C ALA A 220 -2.61 -1.89 -5.40
N VAL A 221 -1.49 -2.60 -5.59
CA VAL A 221 -0.88 -2.84 -6.88
C VAL A 221 -0.49 -4.30 -7.01
N ALA A 222 -0.66 -4.89 -8.18
CA ALA A 222 -0.20 -6.23 -8.50
C ALA A 222 0.24 -6.30 -9.96
N CYS A 223 1.32 -7.06 -10.25
CA CYS A 223 1.82 -7.32 -11.59
C CYS A 223 2.29 -8.77 -11.72
N GLY A 224 2.40 -9.25 -12.97
CA GLY A 224 2.81 -10.62 -13.29
C GLY A 224 1.69 -11.65 -13.23
N THR A 225 2.07 -12.92 -13.04
CA THR A 225 1.15 -14.06 -13.06
C THR A 225 0.12 -13.98 -11.94
N GLY A 226 -1.16 -14.04 -12.29
CA GLY A 226 -2.26 -14.01 -11.32
C GLY A 226 -2.57 -12.63 -10.73
N ALA A 227 -1.93 -11.56 -11.20
CA ALA A 227 -2.09 -10.19 -10.67
C ALA A 227 -3.56 -9.73 -10.62
N SER A 228 -4.34 -9.96 -11.68
CA SER A 228 -5.75 -9.58 -11.75
C SER A 228 -6.65 -10.27 -10.71
N ARG A 229 -6.22 -11.42 -10.21
CA ARG A 229 -6.96 -12.19 -9.19
C ARG A 229 -6.71 -11.68 -7.77
N ILE A 230 -5.53 -11.10 -7.53
CA ILE A 230 -5.14 -10.65 -6.19
C ILE A 230 -5.31 -9.15 -5.98
N LEU A 231 -5.43 -8.36 -7.04
CA LEU A 231 -5.62 -6.92 -6.95
C LEU A 231 -6.91 -6.58 -6.19
N GLY A 232 -6.81 -5.68 -5.20
CA GLY A 232 -7.92 -5.29 -4.34
C GLY A 232 -8.27 -6.25 -3.22
N LEU A 233 -7.64 -7.44 -3.16
CA LEU A 233 -7.87 -8.39 -2.05
C LEU A 233 -7.38 -7.80 -0.73
N ARG A 234 -8.11 -8.13 0.34
CA ARG A 234 -7.73 -7.81 1.72
C ARG A 234 -7.09 -9.00 2.39
N VAL A 235 -5.96 -8.75 3.02
CA VAL A 235 -5.15 -9.76 3.70
C VAL A 235 -5.05 -9.36 5.18
N PRO A 236 -5.29 -10.26 6.13
CA PRO A 236 -5.13 -9.94 7.53
C PRO A 236 -3.66 -9.60 7.85
N ALA A 237 -3.45 -8.59 8.67
CA ALA A 237 -2.12 -8.27 9.18
C ALA A 237 -1.60 -9.36 10.12
N ASP A 238 -2.50 -10.11 10.78
CA ASP A 238 -2.15 -11.28 11.58
C ASP A 238 -2.26 -12.56 10.75
N GLY A 239 -1.20 -13.39 10.79
CA GLY A 239 -1.18 -14.69 10.14
C GLY A 239 -0.92 -14.66 8.63
N SER A 240 -0.35 -13.58 8.09
CA SER A 240 0.11 -13.51 6.71
C SER A 240 1.58 -13.09 6.61
N LEU A 241 2.30 -13.54 5.58
CA LEU A 241 3.70 -13.14 5.38
C LEU A 241 3.86 -11.61 5.27
N PRO A 242 3.06 -10.90 4.46
CA PRO A 242 3.13 -9.43 4.41
C PRO A 242 2.89 -8.78 5.77
N GLY A 243 1.89 -9.25 6.51
CA GLY A 243 1.61 -8.74 7.86
C GLY A 243 2.71 -9.03 8.87
N MET A 244 3.37 -10.18 8.77
CA MET A 244 4.55 -10.50 9.59
C MET A 244 5.73 -9.58 9.27
N ALA A 245 6.01 -9.30 8.00
CA ALA A 245 7.04 -8.35 7.59
C ALA A 245 6.75 -6.95 8.16
N VAL A 246 5.50 -6.51 8.04
CA VAL A 246 5.02 -5.22 8.57
C VAL A 246 5.24 -5.10 10.08
N ARG A 247 4.89 -6.13 10.85
CA ARG A 247 5.04 -6.11 12.32
C ARG A 247 6.49 -6.22 12.79
N SER A 248 7.26 -7.12 12.16
CA SER A 248 8.65 -7.32 12.56
C SER A 248 9.58 -6.20 12.09
N GLY A 249 9.17 -5.42 11.08
CA GLY A 249 10.01 -4.43 10.42
C GLY A 249 11.18 -5.07 9.65
N ARG A 250 11.09 -6.36 9.32
CA ARG A 250 12.15 -7.14 8.65
C ARG A 250 11.55 -7.96 7.50
N PRO A 251 12.34 -8.26 6.47
CA PRO A 251 11.93 -9.18 5.42
C PRO A 251 11.55 -10.55 6.00
N VAL A 252 10.52 -11.16 5.43
CA VAL A 252 10.06 -12.51 5.76
C VAL A 252 10.08 -13.34 4.49
N VAL A 253 10.78 -14.47 4.52
CA VAL A 253 10.94 -15.37 3.38
C VAL A 253 10.24 -16.70 3.69
N SER A 254 9.59 -17.27 2.69
CA SER A 254 9.05 -18.62 2.68
C SER A 254 9.59 -19.36 1.46
N ALA A 255 10.11 -20.56 1.67
CA ALA A 255 10.61 -21.41 0.58
C ALA A 255 9.47 -22.06 -0.24
N ASP A 256 8.33 -22.27 0.38
CA ASP A 256 7.10 -22.77 -0.27
C ASP A 256 5.89 -22.28 0.54
N LEU A 257 5.13 -21.37 -0.05
CA LEU A 257 3.96 -20.77 0.59
C LEU A 257 2.87 -21.80 0.91
N ARG A 258 2.80 -22.91 0.15
CA ARG A 258 1.82 -23.97 0.35
C ARG A 258 2.08 -24.81 1.61
N ALA A 259 3.36 -24.95 1.95
CA ALA A 259 3.80 -25.73 3.10
C ALA A 259 4.04 -24.85 4.34
N ASP A 260 4.02 -23.52 4.18
CA ASP A 260 4.33 -22.60 5.27
C ASP A 260 3.08 -22.37 6.15
N PRO A 261 3.09 -22.78 7.41
CA PRO A 261 1.96 -22.59 8.32
C PRO A 261 1.67 -21.13 8.65
N ARG A 262 2.60 -20.22 8.32
CA ARG A 262 2.47 -18.77 8.50
C ARG A 262 1.78 -18.09 7.32
N ALA A 263 1.53 -18.82 6.23
CA ALA A 263 1.02 -18.26 5.00
C ALA A 263 -0.50 -18.12 5.02
N TYR A 264 -0.96 -16.94 4.64
CA TYR A 264 -2.36 -16.71 4.27
C TYR A 264 -2.48 -16.79 2.74
N PRO A 265 -3.25 -17.73 2.19
CA PRO A 265 -3.37 -17.88 0.74
C PRO A 265 -4.12 -16.68 0.15
N LEU A 266 -3.54 -16.04 -0.87
CA LEU A 266 -4.20 -15.04 -1.68
C LEU A 266 -5.00 -15.74 -2.79
N GLY A 267 -6.28 -15.95 -2.57
CA GLY A 267 -7.18 -16.55 -3.57
C GLY A 267 -8.61 -16.04 -3.43
N PRO A 268 -9.47 -16.21 -4.46
CA PRO A 268 -10.83 -15.67 -4.48
C PRO A 268 -11.79 -16.26 -3.43
N GLY A 269 -11.34 -17.23 -2.60
CA GLY A 269 -12.11 -17.76 -1.47
C GLY A 269 -11.89 -17.04 -0.13
N ALA A 270 -10.98 -16.06 -0.05
CA ALA A 270 -10.61 -15.38 1.20
C ALA A 270 -11.46 -14.13 1.52
N SER A 271 -12.55 -13.89 0.79
CA SER A 271 -13.49 -12.80 1.10
C SER A 271 -14.29 -13.15 2.35
N GLY A 272 -13.81 -12.72 3.50
CA GLY A 272 -14.54 -12.76 4.76
C GLY A 272 -15.87 -12.02 4.64
N ASN A 273 -16.95 -12.77 4.63
CA ASN A 273 -18.30 -12.25 4.79
C ASN A 273 -18.44 -11.71 6.22
N GLY A 274 -18.31 -10.41 6.37
CA GLY A 274 -18.65 -9.67 7.55
C GLY A 274 -19.68 -8.63 7.23
N ALA A 275 -20.94 -8.97 7.32
CA ALA A 275 -22.10 -8.21 7.70
C ALA A 275 -23.37 -8.62 6.92
N GLY A 276 -24.36 -9.10 7.59
CA GLY A 276 -25.66 -9.37 6.99
C GLY A 276 -26.61 -10.01 7.97
N ASN A 277 -27.29 -9.19 8.64
CA ASN A 277 -28.43 -9.34 9.52
C ASN A 277 -29.53 -10.24 8.96
N GLY A 278 -30.05 -11.14 9.80
CA GLY A 278 -31.47 -11.17 10.09
C GLY A 278 -32.40 -12.08 9.32
N THR A 279 -33.06 -12.85 10.11
CA THR A 279 -34.45 -13.33 10.05
C THR A 279 -34.79 -14.56 9.22
N GLY A 280 -35.22 -15.56 9.96
CA GLY A 280 -36.53 -16.11 9.68
C GLY A 280 -36.63 -17.61 9.43
N ALA A 281 -37.03 -18.31 10.49
CA ALA A 281 -38.07 -19.37 10.52
C ALA A 281 -37.82 -20.75 9.88
N ALA A 282 -37.70 -21.68 10.74
CA ALA A 282 -38.66 -22.74 11.08
C ALA A 282 -38.56 -24.08 10.35
N ALA A 283 -38.45 -25.07 11.21
CA ALA A 283 -39.14 -26.39 11.22
C ALA A 283 -38.49 -27.56 10.51
N GLY A 284 -38.26 -28.58 11.33
CA GLY A 284 -38.22 -29.96 10.89
C GLY A 284 -37.27 -30.91 11.61
N ASN A 285 -37.61 -31.30 12.82
CA ASN A 285 -37.21 -32.56 13.45
C ASN A 285 -38.16 -33.68 12.97
N PRO A 286 -37.98 -35.01 13.07
CA PRO A 286 -37.30 -35.68 14.18
C PRO A 286 -36.58 -37.03 13.85
N SER A 287 -36.02 -37.56 14.92
CA SER A 287 -35.98 -38.99 15.38
C SER A 287 -34.73 -39.82 15.11
N THR A 288 -34.15 -40.20 16.16
CA THR A 288 -34.02 -41.45 16.97
C THR A 288 -32.72 -42.21 16.80
N GLY A 289 -32.14 -42.57 17.94
CA GLY A 289 -31.25 -43.71 18.10
C GLY A 289 -30.14 -43.54 19.15
N GLU A 290 -30.50 -43.81 20.42
CA GLU A 290 -29.70 -44.40 21.52
C GLU A 290 -28.33 -45.00 21.13
N ALA A 291 -27.27 -44.93 21.89
CA ALA A 291 -27.05 -45.18 23.31
C ALA A 291 -25.59 -44.97 23.72
N THR A 292 -25.45 -44.49 24.94
CA THR A 292 -24.51 -44.86 26.01
C THR A 292 -23.01 -44.67 25.95
N MET A 293 -22.62 -43.97 27.01
CA MET A 293 -21.49 -44.14 27.93
C MET A 293 -20.13 -43.48 27.64
N GLY A 294 -19.95 -42.38 28.33
CA GLY A 294 -18.88 -42.20 29.30
C GLY A 294 -17.47 -41.93 28.83
N LYS A 295 -17.02 -40.69 28.91
CA LYS A 295 -15.81 -40.34 29.70
C LYS A 295 -15.43 -38.86 29.57
N GLU A 296 -15.23 -38.30 30.74
CA GLU A 296 -14.33 -37.22 31.09
C GLU A 296 -14.21 -35.98 30.19
N VAL A 297 -14.73 -34.89 30.70
CA VAL A 297 -14.55 -33.48 30.31
C VAL A 297 -13.08 -33.13 30.52
N SER A 298 -12.35 -33.02 29.42
CA SER A 298 -11.15 -32.19 29.33
C SER A 298 -11.61 -30.82 28.81
N MET A 299 -11.34 -29.77 29.58
CA MET A 299 -11.52 -28.40 29.15
C MET A 299 -10.58 -28.15 27.95
N GLY A 300 -11.14 -28.26 26.75
CA GLY A 300 -10.48 -27.82 25.52
C GLY A 300 -10.56 -26.29 25.44
N GLU A 301 -9.43 -25.65 25.35
CA GLU A 301 -9.31 -24.26 24.95
C GLU A 301 -10.09 -24.07 23.63
N GLU A 302 -10.97 -23.06 23.61
CA GLU A 302 -11.64 -22.65 22.38
C GLU A 302 -10.56 -22.27 21.36
N PRO A 303 -10.60 -22.79 20.12
CA PRO A 303 -9.65 -22.42 19.10
C PRO A 303 -9.74 -20.92 18.84
N SER A 304 -8.59 -20.26 18.79
CA SER A 304 -8.53 -18.82 18.56
C SER A 304 -9.21 -18.50 17.22
N LYS A 305 -9.84 -17.32 17.14
CA LYS A 305 -10.49 -16.84 15.90
C LYS A 305 -9.60 -16.94 14.66
N ALA A 306 -8.27 -16.99 14.86
CA ALA A 306 -7.25 -17.20 13.82
C ALA A 306 -7.20 -18.66 13.34
N GLU A 307 -7.54 -19.64 14.18
CA GLU A 307 -7.59 -21.06 13.81
C GLU A 307 -8.88 -21.43 13.06
N GLU A 308 -10.02 -20.81 13.42
CA GLU A 308 -11.26 -20.94 12.64
C GLU A 308 -11.14 -20.32 11.24
N LEU A 309 -10.47 -19.17 11.11
CA LEU A 309 -10.18 -18.54 9.81
C LEU A 309 -9.21 -19.37 8.96
N ARG A 310 -8.26 -20.09 9.59
CA ARG A 310 -7.37 -21.04 8.89
C ARG A 310 -8.12 -22.24 8.33
N GLY A 311 -9.10 -22.77 9.04
CA GLY A 311 -9.92 -23.89 8.57
C GLY A 311 -10.77 -23.56 7.34
N ALA A 312 -11.30 -22.33 7.26
CA ALA A 312 -12.07 -21.84 6.12
C ALA A 312 -11.22 -21.52 4.88
N ALA A 313 -9.97 -21.08 5.10
CA ALA A 313 -9.04 -20.69 4.02
C ALA A 313 -8.42 -21.90 3.27
N LEU A 314 -8.42 -23.08 3.86
CA LEU A 314 -7.83 -24.30 3.26
C LEU A 314 -8.60 -24.86 2.06
N HIS A 315 -9.79 -24.35 1.73
CA HIS A 315 -10.64 -24.81 0.64
C HIS A 315 -10.76 -23.84 -0.54
N GLY A 316 -10.02 -22.71 -0.52
CA GLY A 316 -9.91 -21.80 -1.68
C GLY A 316 -8.99 -22.38 -2.76
N GLU A 317 -9.35 -22.24 -4.05
CA GLU A 317 -8.48 -22.58 -5.17
C GLU A 317 -7.13 -21.85 -5.02
N ARG A 318 -6.07 -22.64 -4.82
CA ARG A 318 -4.70 -22.16 -4.69
C ARG A 318 -4.22 -21.57 -6.01
N THR A 319 -3.53 -20.45 -5.95
CA THR A 319 -2.98 -19.81 -7.14
C THR A 319 -1.69 -20.52 -7.58
N GLU A 320 -1.39 -20.51 -8.88
CA GLU A 320 -0.14 -21.07 -9.43
C GLU A 320 1.13 -20.42 -8.82
N VAL A 321 1.00 -19.26 -8.21
CA VAL A 321 2.09 -18.44 -7.63
C VAL A 321 2.30 -18.69 -6.12
N ASP A 322 1.87 -19.83 -5.59
CA ASP A 322 2.06 -20.17 -4.17
C ASP A 322 3.38 -20.93 -3.90
N GLY A 323 4.43 -20.64 -4.65
CA GLY A 323 5.79 -21.13 -4.45
C GLY A 323 6.61 -20.25 -3.49
N PRO A 324 7.93 -20.16 -3.71
CA PRO A 324 8.81 -19.32 -2.91
C PRO A 324 8.34 -17.86 -2.90
N THR A 325 8.24 -17.29 -1.71
CA THR A 325 7.68 -15.95 -1.52
C THR A 325 8.52 -15.15 -0.54
N VAL A 326 8.72 -13.88 -0.83
CA VAL A 326 9.33 -12.89 0.07
C VAL A 326 8.38 -11.73 0.28
N ALA A 327 8.29 -11.25 1.51
CA ALA A 327 7.59 -10.03 1.87
C ALA A 327 8.55 -9.09 2.59
N VAL A 328 8.64 -7.85 2.11
CA VAL A 328 9.51 -6.80 2.65
C VAL A 328 8.64 -5.66 3.18
N PRO A 329 8.89 -5.14 4.38
CA PRO A 329 8.06 -4.09 4.96
C PRO A 329 8.27 -2.75 4.24
N LEU A 330 7.18 -1.99 4.09
CA LEU A 330 7.15 -0.58 3.69
C LEU A 330 6.82 0.23 4.95
N GLN A 331 7.77 1.02 5.44
CA GLN A 331 7.56 1.87 6.62
C GLN A 331 7.20 3.28 6.17
N VAL A 332 5.92 3.61 6.19
CA VAL A 332 5.39 4.95 5.84
C VAL A 332 4.83 5.59 7.12
N ASP A 333 4.95 6.90 7.28
CA ASP A 333 4.46 7.64 8.46
C ASP A 333 2.96 7.41 8.75
N THR A 334 2.17 7.16 7.70
CA THR A 334 0.71 6.93 7.80
C THR A 334 0.30 5.48 8.04
N GLY A 335 1.26 4.56 8.10
CA GLY A 335 0.97 3.13 8.26
C GLY A 335 2.08 2.25 7.70
N ARG A 336 1.97 0.95 7.93
CA ARG A 336 2.97 -0.02 7.50
C ARG A 336 2.40 -0.90 6.41
N GLY A 337 2.98 -0.83 5.21
CA GLY A 337 2.66 -1.70 4.08
C GLY A 337 3.70 -2.79 3.86
N ALA A 338 3.57 -3.54 2.76
CA ALA A 338 4.56 -4.54 2.35
C ALA A 338 4.68 -4.62 0.82
N LEU A 339 5.89 -4.87 0.34
CA LEU A 339 6.17 -5.35 -1.01
C LEU A 339 6.32 -6.87 -0.95
N ARG A 340 5.49 -7.60 -1.69
CA ARG A 340 5.53 -9.06 -1.79
C ARG A 340 5.93 -9.48 -3.19
N LEU A 341 6.90 -10.42 -3.29
CA LEU A 341 7.26 -11.09 -4.53
C LEU A 341 7.07 -12.60 -4.36
N SER A 342 6.61 -13.27 -5.42
CA SER A 342 6.39 -14.71 -5.39
C SER A 342 6.86 -15.35 -6.68
N ARG A 343 7.35 -16.59 -6.58
CA ARG A 343 7.72 -17.46 -7.69
C ARG A 343 6.74 -18.60 -7.82
N LEU A 344 6.67 -19.18 -9.02
CA LEU A 344 5.92 -20.43 -9.25
C LEU A 344 6.51 -21.57 -8.40
N ALA A 345 5.66 -22.52 -8.07
CA ALA A 345 6.08 -23.71 -7.33
C ALA A 345 7.22 -24.46 -8.05
N GLY A 346 8.19 -24.95 -7.27
CA GLY A 346 9.34 -25.68 -7.80
C GLY A 346 10.52 -24.79 -8.24
N ARG A 347 10.37 -23.46 -8.24
CA ARG A 347 11.50 -22.55 -8.45
C ARG A 347 12.32 -22.39 -7.17
N PRO A 348 13.62 -21.98 -7.27
CA PRO A 348 14.47 -21.75 -6.10
C PRO A 348 13.90 -20.68 -5.17
N ALA A 349 14.15 -20.81 -3.86
CA ALA A 349 13.85 -19.78 -2.88
C ALA A 349 14.65 -18.50 -3.14
N PHE A 350 14.18 -17.38 -2.59
CA PHE A 350 14.91 -16.10 -2.66
C PHE A 350 16.13 -16.16 -1.75
N ASP A 351 17.30 -15.81 -2.29
CA ASP A 351 18.55 -15.69 -1.53
C ASP A 351 18.67 -14.33 -0.84
N ASP A 352 19.64 -14.21 0.10
CA ASP A 352 19.86 -12.99 0.87
C ASP A 352 20.21 -11.77 -0.01
N ALA A 353 20.91 -11.98 -1.13
CA ALA A 353 21.26 -10.94 -2.07
C ALA A 353 20.01 -10.42 -2.82
N GLU A 354 19.11 -11.32 -3.20
CA GLU A 354 17.82 -10.98 -3.79
C GLU A 354 16.91 -10.24 -2.80
N VAL A 355 16.86 -10.70 -1.56
CA VAL A 355 16.10 -10.03 -0.48
C VAL A 355 16.62 -8.61 -0.25
N THR A 356 17.93 -8.42 -0.29
CA THR A 356 18.56 -7.08 -0.15
C THR A 356 18.15 -6.16 -1.31
N LEU A 357 18.16 -6.66 -2.55
CA LEU A 357 17.71 -5.90 -3.72
C LEU A 357 16.23 -5.53 -3.63
N ILE A 358 15.39 -6.48 -3.24
CA ILE A 358 13.95 -6.25 -3.07
C ILE A 358 13.69 -5.20 -1.97
N SER A 359 14.47 -5.22 -0.90
CA SER A 359 14.39 -4.20 0.15
C SER A 359 14.70 -2.80 -0.39
N GLY A 360 15.68 -2.67 -1.29
CA GLY A 360 15.96 -1.40 -1.97
C GLY A 360 14.78 -0.88 -2.80
N PHE A 361 13.99 -1.74 -3.46
CA PHE A 361 12.75 -1.33 -4.13
C PHE A 361 11.65 -0.94 -3.14
N ALA A 362 11.57 -1.63 -2.00
CA ALA A 362 10.65 -1.27 -0.93
C ALA A 362 10.94 0.14 -0.39
N ASP A 363 12.21 0.50 -0.18
CA ASP A 363 12.62 1.85 0.23
C ASP A 363 12.22 2.91 -0.80
N GLN A 364 12.32 2.61 -2.10
CA GLN A 364 11.84 3.52 -3.15
C GLN A 364 10.31 3.70 -3.12
N ALA A 365 9.56 2.64 -2.81
CA ALA A 365 8.11 2.73 -2.67
C ALA A 365 7.71 3.63 -1.48
N VAL A 366 8.45 3.57 -0.38
CA VAL A 366 8.25 4.48 0.76
C VAL A 366 8.47 5.93 0.36
N ILE A 367 9.56 6.23 -0.36
CA ILE A 367 9.85 7.58 -0.86
C ILE A 367 8.73 8.06 -1.80
N ALA A 368 8.23 7.17 -2.68
CA ALA A 368 7.14 7.46 -3.61
C ALA A 368 5.86 7.88 -2.87
N LEU A 369 5.46 7.09 -1.89
CA LEU A 369 4.27 7.33 -1.09
C LEU A 369 4.37 8.64 -0.29
N GLU A 370 5.52 8.88 0.35
CA GLU A 370 5.75 10.11 1.12
C GLU A 370 5.74 11.36 0.23
N LEU A 371 6.36 11.28 -0.96
CA LEU A 371 6.37 12.40 -1.89
C LEU A 371 4.98 12.71 -2.45
N ALA A 372 4.20 11.67 -2.78
CA ALA A 372 2.82 11.82 -3.23
C ALA A 372 1.94 12.47 -2.17
N ARG A 373 2.07 12.03 -0.92
CA ARG A 373 1.37 12.64 0.21
C ARG A 373 1.71 14.12 0.37
N ARG A 374 2.99 14.46 0.39
CA ARG A 374 3.42 15.87 0.52
C ARG A 374 2.93 16.75 -0.62
N ARG A 375 2.83 16.20 -1.83
CA ARG A 375 2.25 16.92 -2.97
C ARG A 375 0.77 17.19 -2.75
N ALA A 376 0.00 16.18 -2.36
CA ALA A 376 -1.43 16.33 -2.07
C ALA A 376 -1.68 17.37 -0.96
N GLU A 377 -0.90 17.33 0.14
CA GLU A 377 -0.97 18.32 1.21
C GLU A 377 -0.61 19.73 0.72
N SER A 378 0.42 19.87 -0.13
CA SER A 378 0.82 21.15 -0.71
C SER A 378 -0.23 21.73 -1.67
N GLU A 379 -0.87 20.89 -2.47
CA GLU A 379 -1.95 21.30 -3.38
C GLU A 379 -3.17 21.78 -2.58
N GLU A 380 -3.55 21.06 -1.53
CA GLU A 380 -4.64 21.46 -0.63
C GLU A 380 -4.36 22.81 0.03
N LEU A 381 -3.14 23.01 0.57
CA LEU A 381 -2.72 24.28 1.14
C LEU A 381 -2.72 25.43 0.11
N THR A 382 -2.35 25.14 -1.13
CA THR A 382 -2.34 26.15 -2.21
C THR A 382 -3.76 26.59 -2.53
N VAL A 383 -4.70 25.66 -2.63
CA VAL A 383 -6.14 25.95 -2.84
C VAL A 383 -6.69 26.79 -1.69
N LEU A 384 -6.36 26.47 -0.45
CA LEU A 384 -6.77 27.24 0.73
C LEU A 384 -6.20 28.66 0.71
N HIS A 385 -4.93 28.84 0.40
CA HIS A 385 -4.29 30.16 0.28
C HIS A 385 -4.89 31.01 -0.84
N ASP A 386 -5.18 30.43 -2.01
CA ASP A 386 -5.82 31.13 -3.12
C ASP A 386 -7.23 31.57 -2.77
N ARG A 387 -8.00 30.73 -2.07
CA ARG A 387 -9.34 31.08 -1.58
C ARG A 387 -9.28 32.27 -0.60
N ASP A 388 -8.34 32.25 0.33
CA ASP A 388 -8.15 33.33 1.30
C ASP A 388 -7.68 34.65 0.63
N ARG A 389 -6.85 34.55 -0.39
CA ARG A 389 -6.42 35.70 -1.19
C ARG A 389 -7.60 36.28 -1.95
N ILE A 390 -8.37 35.46 -2.70
CA ILE A 390 -9.55 35.89 -3.45
C ILE A 390 -10.57 36.55 -2.51
N ALA A 391 -10.80 35.96 -1.33
CA ALA A 391 -11.73 36.51 -0.34
C ALA A 391 -11.30 37.91 0.15
N ARG A 392 -9.99 38.14 0.38
CA ARG A 392 -9.45 39.47 0.74
C ARG A 392 -9.54 40.47 -0.40
N ASP A 393 -9.15 40.07 -1.61
CA ASP A 393 -9.20 40.94 -2.79
C ASP A 393 -10.64 41.40 -3.12
N LEU A 394 -11.61 40.48 -3.00
CA LEU A 394 -13.03 40.81 -3.16
C LEU A 394 -13.55 41.75 -2.07
N HIS A 395 -13.11 41.56 -0.82
CA HIS A 395 -13.50 42.42 0.29
C HIS A 395 -12.92 43.84 0.13
N ASP A 396 -11.61 43.95 -0.12
CA ASP A 396 -10.93 45.22 -0.06
C ASP A 396 -11.11 46.07 -1.33
N LEU A 397 -11.18 45.45 -2.51
CA LEU A 397 -11.30 46.20 -3.76
C LEU A 397 -12.76 46.34 -4.23
N ALA A 398 -13.54 45.24 -4.24
CA ALA A 398 -14.88 45.28 -4.81
C ALA A 398 -15.90 45.89 -3.85
N ILE A 399 -15.92 45.46 -2.59
CA ILE A 399 -16.91 45.95 -1.62
C ILE A 399 -16.65 47.42 -1.29
N GLN A 400 -15.40 47.84 -1.10
CA GLN A 400 -15.08 49.25 -0.80
C GLN A 400 -15.46 50.18 -1.96
N ARG A 401 -15.19 49.79 -3.21
CA ARG A 401 -15.54 50.60 -4.38
C ARG A 401 -17.04 50.68 -4.58
N LEU A 402 -17.77 49.58 -4.45
CA LEU A 402 -19.22 49.60 -4.57
C LEU A 402 -19.88 50.43 -3.48
N PHE A 403 -19.35 50.33 -2.24
CA PHE A 403 -19.84 51.12 -1.12
C PHE A 403 -19.60 52.65 -1.32
N ALA A 404 -18.39 53.05 -1.76
CA ALA A 404 -18.08 54.42 -2.09
C ALA A 404 -18.95 54.99 -3.22
N THR A 405 -19.23 54.16 -4.26
CA THR A 405 -20.11 54.51 -5.36
C THR A 405 -21.57 54.68 -4.87
N GLY A 406 -22.05 53.79 -4.00
CA GLY A 406 -23.37 53.91 -3.37
C GLY A 406 -23.54 55.19 -2.57
N ILE A 407 -22.57 55.58 -1.75
CA ILE A 407 -22.56 56.85 -0.99
C ILE A 407 -22.61 58.05 -1.95
N THR A 408 -21.82 58.04 -3.02
CA THR A 408 -21.80 59.14 -4.01
C THR A 408 -23.15 59.25 -4.69
N LEU A 409 -23.76 58.18 -5.12
CA LEU A 409 -25.09 58.19 -5.73
C LEU A 409 -26.18 58.62 -4.76
N GLN A 410 -26.13 58.19 -3.50
CA GLN A 410 -27.04 58.60 -2.45
C GLN A 410 -26.96 60.08 -2.14
N SER A 411 -25.75 60.66 -2.18
CA SER A 411 -25.53 62.08 -2.02
C SER A 411 -26.08 62.88 -3.23
N ALA A 412 -25.90 62.36 -4.44
CA ALA A 412 -26.40 62.94 -5.66
C ALA A 412 -27.94 62.94 -5.71
N THR A 413 -28.63 61.99 -5.11
CA THR A 413 -30.09 61.91 -5.05
C THR A 413 -30.71 63.15 -4.40
N ARG A 414 -29.99 63.78 -3.43
CA ARG A 414 -30.44 65.00 -2.75
C ARG A 414 -30.39 66.27 -3.62
N LEU A 415 -29.69 66.21 -4.74
CA LEU A 415 -29.47 67.31 -5.68
C LEU A 415 -30.35 67.19 -6.94
N ILE A 416 -31.23 66.19 -7.01
CA ILE A 416 -32.05 65.89 -8.18
C ILE A 416 -33.45 66.46 -7.97
N ASP A 417 -33.83 67.49 -8.72
CA ASP A 417 -35.15 68.12 -8.67
C ASP A 417 -36.26 67.29 -9.38
N ARG A 418 -35.90 66.35 -10.27
CA ARG A 418 -36.87 65.54 -11.02
C ARG A 418 -37.17 64.23 -10.27
N PRO A 419 -38.44 64.00 -9.87
CA PRO A 419 -38.82 62.83 -9.06
C PRO A 419 -38.50 61.49 -9.73
N GLU A 420 -38.69 61.37 -11.04
CA GLU A 420 -38.39 60.16 -11.78
C GLU A 420 -36.90 59.83 -11.83
N ALA A 421 -36.04 60.84 -11.93
CA ALA A 421 -34.60 60.68 -11.93
C ALA A 421 -34.10 60.28 -10.51
N ALA A 422 -34.61 60.92 -9.46
CA ALA A 422 -34.32 60.56 -8.06
C ALA A 422 -34.74 59.10 -7.76
N GLN A 423 -35.88 58.64 -8.27
CA GLN A 423 -36.33 57.29 -8.08
C GLN A 423 -35.46 56.25 -8.84
N ARG A 424 -34.93 56.58 -10.03
CA ARG A 424 -33.97 55.71 -10.77
C ARG A 424 -32.66 55.59 -10.03
N VAL A 425 -32.10 56.67 -9.49
CA VAL A 425 -30.88 56.63 -8.70
C VAL A 425 -31.08 55.85 -7.40
N GLY A 426 -32.24 56.02 -6.74
CA GLY A 426 -32.58 55.24 -5.54
C GLY A 426 -32.62 53.73 -5.80
N ARG A 427 -33.15 53.32 -6.97
CA ARG A 427 -33.11 51.91 -7.37
C ARG A 427 -31.68 51.40 -7.57
N ALA A 428 -30.82 52.18 -8.25
CA ALA A 428 -29.42 51.80 -8.47
C ALA A 428 -28.64 51.68 -7.14
N VAL A 429 -28.93 52.50 -6.15
CA VAL A 429 -28.33 52.38 -4.80
C VAL A 429 -28.78 51.09 -4.11
N ASN A 430 -30.07 50.73 -4.19
CA ASN A 430 -30.59 49.50 -3.63
C ASN A 430 -30.02 48.25 -4.33
N ASP A 431 -29.82 48.31 -5.65
CA ASP A 431 -29.19 47.23 -6.42
C ASP A 431 -27.70 47.02 -6.03
N LEU A 432 -26.97 48.12 -5.80
CA LEU A 432 -25.60 48.09 -5.29
C LEU A 432 -25.54 47.47 -3.88
N ASP A 433 -26.45 47.87 -2.98
CA ASP A 433 -26.53 47.31 -1.63
C ASP A 433 -26.84 45.81 -1.65
N THR A 434 -27.71 45.38 -2.55
CA THR A 434 -28.05 43.96 -2.75
C THR A 434 -26.83 43.20 -3.28
N THR A 435 -26.12 43.76 -4.25
CA THR A 435 -24.90 43.18 -4.81
C THR A 435 -23.81 43.03 -3.75
N ILE A 436 -23.60 44.06 -2.91
CA ILE A 436 -22.65 43.98 -1.77
C ILE A 436 -23.02 42.87 -0.81
N LYS A 437 -24.32 42.68 -0.50
CA LYS A 437 -24.79 41.59 0.37
C LYS A 437 -24.51 40.20 -0.22
N ILE A 438 -24.75 40.03 -1.53
CA ILE A 438 -24.48 38.79 -2.26
C ILE A 438 -22.98 38.49 -2.22
N ILE A 439 -22.11 39.46 -2.55
CA ILE A 439 -20.65 39.28 -2.52
C ILE A 439 -20.19 38.88 -1.11
N ARG A 440 -20.66 39.58 -0.06
CA ARG A 440 -20.32 39.23 1.33
C ARG A 440 -20.73 37.81 1.71
N SER A 441 -21.95 37.37 1.31
CA SER A 441 -22.41 36.02 1.61
C SER A 441 -21.62 34.95 0.85
N THR A 442 -21.20 35.24 -0.38
CA THR A 442 -20.35 34.36 -1.19
C THR A 442 -18.94 34.24 -0.59
N ILE A 443 -18.33 35.36 -0.17
CA ILE A 443 -17.04 35.37 0.53
C ILE A 443 -17.11 34.58 1.82
N PHE A 444 -18.19 34.74 2.61
CA PHE A 444 -18.39 33.99 3.84
C PHE A 444 -18.53 32.49 3.56
N GLY A 445 -19.30 32.09 2.54
CA GLY A 445 -19.42 30.69 2.09
C GLY A 445 -18.06 30.10 1.64
N LEU A 446 -17.23 30.89 0.98
CA LEU A 446 -15.87 30.46 0.60
C LEU A 446 -14.96 30.22 1.80
N ARG A 447 -15.10 30.97 2.89
CA ARG A 447 -14.28 30.83 4.11
C ARG A 447 -14.73 29.67 5.01
N THR A 448 -16.02 29.34 5.03
CA THR A 448 -16.59 28.30 5.90
C THR A 448 -16.46 26.86 5.36
N THR A 449 -16.24 26.68 4.06
CA THR A 449 -16.12 25.35 3.42
C THR A 449 -14.68 24.77 3.44
N GLY A 450 -13.71 25.45 4.02
CA GLY A 450 -12.30 25.08 3.97
C GLY A 450 -11.68 24.53 5.24
N ASP A 451 -12.42 24.52 6.37
CA ASP A 451 -11.89 24.01 7.64
C ASP A 451 -12.30 22.55 7.84
N GLY A 452 -11.48 21.65 7.31
CA GLY A 452 -11.58 20.22 7.59
C GLY A 452 -11.31 19.90 9.05
N LYS A 453 -12.16 19.12 9.63
CA LYS A 453 -12.00 18.12 10.72
C LYS A 453 -11.01 18.36 11.88
N ASP A 454 -10.72 19.60 12.28
CA ASP A 454 -10.11 19.87 13.57
C ASP A 454 -11.13 20.58 14.46
N ALA A 455 -11.64 19.84 15.41
CA ALA A 455 -12.36 20.16 16.66
C ALA A 455 -12.74 21.65 16.93
N ARG A 456 -13.40 22.32 15.98
CA ARG A 456 -14.09 23.60 16.19
C ARG A 456 -15.56 23.29 16.39
N GLY A 457 -15.97 23.09 17.64
CA GLY A 457 -17.36 22.83 17.98
C GLY A 457 -18.23 24.07 17.74
N LEU A 458 -19.49 23.87 17.34
CA LEU A 458 -20.53 24.91 17.17
C LEU A 458 -20.59 25.88 18.35
N ARG A 459 -20.34 25.40 19.57
CA ARG A 459 -20.28 26.20 20.81
C ARG A 459 -19.23 27.33 20.71
N ARG A 460 -18.06 27.04 20.19
CA ARG A 460 -16.97 28.01 20.02
C ARG A 460 -17.33 29.04 18.96
N ASP A 461 -17.82 28.59 17.81
CA ASP A 461 -18.16 29.46 16.68
C ASP A 461 -19.31 30.40 17.00
N MET A 462 -20.30 29.93 17.77
CA MET A 462 -21.37 30.76 18.33
C MET A 462 -20.82 31.82 19.26
N THR A 463 -19.91 31.45 20.16
CA THR A 463 -19.27 32.40 21.09
C THR A 463 -18.52 33.47 20.34
N GLU A 464 -17.72 33.12 19.33
CA GLU A 464 -17.00 34.09 18.50
C GLU A 464 -17.94 35.00 17.70
N THR A 465 -19.04 34.46 17.20
CA THR A 465 -20.05 35.23 16.43
C THR A 465 -20.74 36.26 17.30
N VAL A 466 -21.11 35.90 18.52
CA VAL A 466 -21.73 36.82 19.50
C VAL A 466 -20.73 37.87 19.99
N GLN A 467 -19.49 37.49 20.27
CA GLN A 467 -18.42 38.44 20.65
C GLN A 467 -18.13 39.47 19.55
N ARG A 468 -18.10 39.09 18.30
CA ARG A 468 -17.92 40.02 17.16
C ARG A 468 -19.01 41.06 17.06
N ALA A 469 -20.22 40.77 17.49
CA ALA A 469 -21.33 41.73 17.51
C ALA A 469 -21.20 42.80 18.61
N ALA A 470 -20.35 42.61 19.61
CA ALA A 470 -20.16 43.56 20.71
C ALA A 470 -19.71 44.95 20.22
N GLY A 471 -18.85 45.01 19.21
CA GLY A 471 -18.38 46.29 18.64
C GLY A 471 -19.52 47.13 18.04
N PRO A 472 -20.31 46.61 17.09
CA PRO A 472 -21.46 47.33 16.50
C PRO A 472 -22.59 47.63 17.49
N LEU A 473 -22.78 46.83 18.53
CA LEU A 473 -23.82 47.02 19.55
C LEU A 473 -23.42 48.00 20.64
N GLY A 474 -22.10 48.16 20.89
CA GLY A 474 -21.59 48.98 22.00
C GLY A 474 -21.63 48.28 23.35
N PHE A 475 -22.06 47.05 23.44
CA PHE A 475 -22.08 46.16 24.61
C PHE A 475 -21.96 44.70 24.21
N THR A 476 -21.57 43.81 25.12
CA THR A 476 -21.43 42.38 24.87
C THR A 476 -22.79 41.69 25.06
N PRO A 477 -23.36 41.04 24.04
CA PRO A 477 -24.59 40.25 24.21
C PRO A 477 -24.37 39.05 25.16
N ALA A 478 -25.40 38.68 25.90
CA ALA A 478 -25.40 37.44 26.69
C ALA A 478 -25.60 36.24 25.77
N LEU A 479 -24.79 35.21 25.96
CA LEU A 479 -24.91 33.92 25.23
C LEU A 479 -25.19 32.79 26.21
N ARG A 480 -26.26 32.05 25.93
CA ARG A 480 -26.61 30.83 26.65
C ARG A 480 -26.69 29.66 25.65
N ILE A 481 -26.05 28.55 25.96
CA ILE A 481 -26.06 27.34 25.15
C ILE A 481 -26.47 26.15 26.00
N ASP A 482 -27.59 25.54 25.66
CA ASP A 482 -28.18 24.42 26.39
C ASP A 482 -28.22 23.17 25.44
N GLY A 483 -27.77 22.02 25.95
CA GLY A 483 -27.80 20.73 25.26
C GLY A 483 -26.49 20.35 24.56
N PRO A 484 -26.44 19.18 23.88
CA PRO A 484 -25.25 18.61 23.23
C PRO A 484 -25.00 19.19 21.83
N VAL A 485 -24.80 20.51 21.73
CA VAL A 485 -24.75 21.24 20.45
C VAL A 485 -23.67 20.74 19.51
N ASP A 486 -22.50 20.36 20.02
CA ASP A 486 -21.35 19.93 19.19
C ASP A 486 -21.49 18.48 18.69
N ALA A 487 -22.36 17.67 19.34
CA ALA A 487 -22.55 16.27 19.00
C ALA A 487 -23.86 16.01 18.24
N ALA A 488 -24.91 16.84 18.46
CA ALA A 488 -26.23 16.58 17.93
C ALA A 488 -26.60 17.46 16.71
N VAL A 489 -25.88 18.57 16.48
CA VAL A 489 -26.17 19.44 15.33
C VAL A 489 -25.33 18.98 14.13
N PRO A 490 -25.98 18.61 13.00
CA PRO A 490 -25.26 18.25 11.76
C PRO A 490 -24.43 19.41 11.19
N ASP A 491 -23.32 19.09 10.51
CA ASP A 491 -22.38 20.07 9.96
C ASP A 491 -23.03 21.01 8.94
N ASP A 492 -23.96 20.51 8.13
CA ASP A 492 -24.72 21.30 7.13
C ASP A 492 -25.61 22.35 7.80
N LEU A 493 -26.14 22.07 9.01
CA LEU A 493 -26.96 22.98 9.76
C LEU A 493 -26.14 24.04 10.54
N THR A 494 -24.91 23.71 10.92
CA THR A 494 -23.99 24.61 11.66
C THR A 494 -23.80 25.95 10.93
N GLY A 495 -23.51 25.91 9.63
CA GLY A 495 -23.35 27.13 8.82
C GLY A 495 -24.61 28.00 8.77
N HIS A 496 -25.78 27.39 8.75
CA HIS A 496 -27.07 28.10 8.78
C HIS A 496 -27.34 28.76 10.12
N LEU A 497 -27.08 28.06 11.22
CA LEU A 497 -27.21 28.62 12.58
C LEU A 497 -26.33 29.85 12.81
N LEU A 498 -25.07 29.79 12.41
CA LEU A 498 -24.13 30.91 12.52
C LEU A 498 -24.58 32.11 11.67
N ALA A 499 -25.05 31.85 10.45
CA ALA A 499 -25.56 32.91 9.56
C ALA A 499 -26.84 33.56 10.12
N VAL A 500 -27.75 32.77 10.67
CA VAL A 500 -28.98 33.27 11.31
C VAL A 500 -28.63 34.12 12.53
N THR A 501 -27.71 33.65 13.37
CA THR A 501 -27.23 34.39 14.54
C THR A 501 -26.60 35.73 14.15
N ALA A 502 -25.69 35.72 13.19
CA ALA A 502 -25.01 36.92 12.72
C ALA A 502 -26.00 37.96 12.13
N GLU A 503 -26.98 37.52 11.35
CA GLU A 503 -27.99 38.40 10.76
C GLU A 503 -28.94 38.96 11.84
N ALA A 504 -29.39 38.15 12.80
CA ALA A 504 -30.22 38.59 13.92
C ALA A 504 -29.53 39.67 14.78
N LEU A 505 -28.25 39.42 15.11
CA LEU A 505 -27.39 40.38 15.85
C LEU A 505 -27.15 41.67 15.04
N SER A 506 -26.94 41.56 13.76
CA SER A 506 -26.77 42.71 12.86
C SER A 506 -28.06 43.56 12.76
N ASN A 507 -29.22 42.90 12.76
CA ASN A 507 -30.51 43.59 12.75
C ASN A 507 -30.75 44.32 14.08
N ALA A 508 -30.43 43.71 15.21
CA ALA A 508 -30.50 44.34 16.50
C ALA A 508 -29.57 45.58 16.59
N ALA A 509 -28.34 45.46 16.12
CA ALA A 509 -27.39 46.59 16.11
C ALA A 509 -27.85 47.77 15.23
N ARG A 510 -28.50 47.51 14.11
CA ARG A 510 -28.93 48.56 13.18
C ARG A 510 -30.29 49.18 13.50
N HIS A 511 -31.19 48.41 14.10
CA HIS A 511 -32.61 48.79 14.14
C HIS A 511 -33.20 48.79 15.53
N ALA A 512 -32.68 48.03 16.48
CA ALA A 512 -33.31 47.88 17.79
C ALA A 512 -33.04 49.05 18.74
N GLY A 513 -31.83 49.67 18.68
CA GLY A 513 -31.41 50.64 19.68
C GLY A 513 -31.43 50.04 21.10
N ALA A 514 -31.18 48.75 21.21
CA ALA A 514 -31.24 47.96 22.45
C ALA A 514 -30.07 48.29 23.38
N ARG A 515 -30.32 48.10 24.69
CA ARG A 515 -29.31 48.19 25.73
C ARG A 515 -28.91 46.81 26.26
N HIS A 516 -29.78 45.83 26.04
CA HIS A 516 -29.57 44.45 26.42
C HIS A 516 -30.01 43.54 25.30
N LEU A 517 -29.17 42.48 25.04
CA LEU A 517 -29.44 41.47 24.05
C LEU A 517 -29.00 40.11 24.57
N GLU A 518 -29.88 39.11 24.47
CA GLU A 518 -29.63 37.72 24.85
C GLU A 518 -29.80 36.79 23.66
N VAL A 519 -28.81 35.91 23.46
CA VAL A 519 -28.82 34.83 22.46
C VAL A 519 -28.89 33.51 23.21
N THR A 520 -29.91 32.69 22.96
CA THR A 520 -30.05 31.35 23.54
C THR A 520 -30.09 30.33 22.42
N LEU A 521 -29.16 29.38 22.41
CA LEU A 521 -29.14 28.19 21.56
C LEU A 521 -29.49 26.97 22.39
N SER A 522 -30.60 26.31 22.07
CA SER A 522 -31.07 25.10 22.76
C SER A 522 -31.21 23.94 21.81
N VAL A 523 -30.61 22.80 22.15
CA VAL A 523 -30.65 21.55 21.37
C VAL A 523 -31.33 20.48 22.20
N THR A 524 -32.46 19.98 21.69
CA THR A 524 -33.21 18.84 22.25
C THR A 524 -33.07 17.63 21.34
N ALA A 525 -33.62 16.49 21.71
CA ALA A 525 -33.54 15.28 20.89
C ALA A 525 -34.20 15.44 19.48
N ASP A 526 -35.21 16.34 19.36
CA ASP A 526 -36.05 16.48 18.18
C ASP A 526 -35.80 17.76 17.38
N ARG A 527 -35.15 18.76 17.96
CA ARG A 527 -34.95 20.06 17.31
C ARG A 527 -33.81 20.88 17.86
N VAL A 528 -33.32 21.81 17.04
CA VAL A 528 -32.48 22.93 17.47
C VAL A 528 -33.26 24.23 17.42
N THR A 529 -33.14 25.06 18.48
CA THR A 529 -33.85 26.34 18.60
C THR A 529 -32.84 27.44 18.91
N LEU A 530 -32.84 28.49 18.10
CA LEU A 530 -32.09 29.73 18.34
C LEU A 530 -33.06 30.83 18.69
N THR A 531 -32.88 31.45 19.85
CA THR A 531 -33.69 32.59 20.32
C THR A 531 -32.77 33.80 20.47
N VAL A 532 -33.13 34.91 19.87
CA VAL A 532 -32.49 36.22 20.05
C VAL A 532 -33.50 37.22 20.57
N THR A 533 -33.26 37.75 21.75
CA THR A 533 -34.16 38.68 22.44
C THR A 533 -33.44 40.01 22.70
N ASP A 534 -34.04 41.12 22.33
CA ASP A 534 -33.56 42.48 22.60
C ASP A 534 -34.62 43.30 23.39
N ASP A 535 -34.16 44.31 24.12
CA ASP A 535 -34.97 45.28 24.85
C ASP A 535 -35.23 46.60 24.11
N GLY A 536 -35.04 46.60 22.78
CA GLY A 536 -35.12 47.81 21.96
C GLY A 536 -36.52 48.26 21.57
N VAL A 537 -36.63 48.99 20.46
CA VAL A 537 -37.92 49.56 20.01
C VAL A 537 -38.91 48.55 19.44
N GLY A 538 -38.43 47.31 19.23
CA GLY A 538 -39.25 46.23 18.64
C GLY A 538 -39.39 46.31 17.10
N VAL A 539 -39.83 45.18 16.53
CA VAL A 539 -40.10 45.06 15.09
C VAL A 539 -41.49 45.64 14.83
N GLY A 540 -41.60 46.60 13.88
CA GLY A 540 -42.88 47.21 13.50
C GLY A 540 -43.76 46.27 12.69
N ASP A 541 -45.07 46.60 12.53
CA ASP A 541 -46.09 45.81 11.82
C ASP A 541 -45.91 45.81 10.27
N ALA A 542 -44.87 46.42 9.74
CA ALA A 542 -44.59 46.48 8.30
C ALA A 542 -44.22 45.09 7.73
N PRO A 543 -44.61 44.77 6.49
CA PRO A 543 -44.24 43.49 5.89
C PRO A 543 -42.74 43.30 5.89
N HIS A 544 -42.29 42.19 6.49
CA HIS A 544 -40.88 41.86 6.67
C HIS A 544 -40.17 41.60 5.35
N THR A 545 -39.63 42.65 4.74
CA THR A 545 -38.83 42.58 3.51
C THR A 545 -37.36 42.67 3.88
N GLY A 546 -36.51 41.75 3.37
CA GLY A 546 -35.05 41.76 3.59
C GLY A 546 -34.53 40.68 4.54
N GLY A 547 -33.81 41.07 5.60
CA GLY A 547 -33.11 40.12 6.49
C GLY A 547 -34.00 39.05 7.13
N LEU A 548 -35.20 39.45 7.66
CA LEU A 548 -36.13 38.49 8.28
C LEU A 548 -36.73 37.48 7.27
N ALA A 549 -36.91 37.87 6.01
CA ALA A 549 -37.35 36.95 4.94
C ALA A 549 -36.27 35.88 4.67
N ASN A 550 -34.97 36.26 4.71
CA ASN A 550 -33.86 35.31 4.56
C ASN A 550 -33.76 34.34 5.76
N LEU A 551 -34.01 34.84 6.99
CA LEU A 551 -34.01 33.96 8.18
C LEU A 551 -35.16 32.95 8.09
N ARG A 552 -36.33 33.35 7.58
CA ARG A 552 -37.47 32.46 7.38
C ARG A 552 -37.18 31.42 6.30
N ALA A 553 -36.68 31.82 5.15
CA ALA A 553 -36.34 30.91 4.06
C ALA A 553 -35.32 29.84 4.50
N ARG A 554 -34.33 30.23 5.34
CA ARG A 554 -33.39 29.28 5.92
C ARG A 554 -34.01 28.28 6.88
N ALA A 555 -34.99 28.67 7.68
CA ALA A 555 -35.75 27.76 8.54
C ALA A 555 -36.54 26.75 7.69
N GLU A 556 -37.32 27.28 6.71
CA GLU A 556 -38.17 26.48 5.82
C GLU A 556 -37.37 25.45 4.99
N MET A 557 -36.16 25.81 4.55
CA MET A 557 -35.26 24.92 3.82
C MET A 557 -34.92 23.64 4.60
N HIS A 558 -34.90 23.72 5.93
CA HIS A 558 -34.66 22.60 6.84
C HIS A 558 -35.90 22.09 7.56
N GLY A 559 -37.11 22.41 7.03
CA GLY A 559 -38.37 21.95 7.60
C GLY A 559 -38.78 22.63 8.91
N GLY A 560 -38.13 23.75 9.24
CA GLY A 560 -38.37 24.53 10.46
C GLY A 560 -39.20 25.78 10.24
N ARG A 561 -39.19 26.70 11.21
CA ARG A 561 -39.96 27.96 11.17
C ARG A 561 -39.20 29.10 11.87
N LEU A 562 -39.57 30.32 11.48
CA LEU A 562 -39.18 31.55 12.13
C LEU A 562 -40.44 32.21 12.77
N ALA A 563 -40.41 32.54 14.02
CA ALA A 563 -41.38 33.39 14.71
C ALA A 563 -40.69 34.70 15.16
N VAL A 564 -41.42 35.80 15.04
CA VAL A 564 -40.99 37.11 15.56
C VAL A 564 -42.08 37.56 16.55
N GLU A 565 -41.72 37.73 17.78
CA GLU A 565 -42.64 38.03 18.88
C GLU A 565 -42.28 39.38 19.51
N ARG A 566 -43.24 40.05 20.11
CA ARG A 566 -43.02 41.25 20.93
C ARG A 566 -43.27 40.92 22.40
N PRO A 567 -42.19 40.84 23.20
CA PRO A 567 -42.34 40.58 24.64
C PRO A 567 -43.13 41.66 25.37
N GLU A 568 -43.82 41.33 26.49
CA GLU A 568 -44.58 42.26 27.30
C GLU A 568 -43.74 43.44 27.86
N GLY A 569 -42.42 43.28 27.95
CA GLY A 569 -41.45 44.29 28.38
C GLY A 569 -40.95 45.24 27.31
N GLY A 570 -41.41 45.11 26.02
CA GLY A 570 -40.89 45.82 24.86
C GLY A 570 -39.76 45.02 24.17
N GLY A 571 -39.20 45.57 23.09
CA GLY A 571 -38.17 44.91 22.27
C GLY A 571 -38.67 43.87 21.28
N SER A 572 -37.79 42.99 20.81
CA SER A 572 -38.12 41.89 19.90
C SER A 572 -37.59 40.57 20.39
N ARG A 573 -38.33 39.48 20.12
CA ARG A 573 -37.88 38.12 20.28
C ARG A 573 -37.98 37.41 18.93
N ILE A 574 -36.83 36.99 18.40
CA ILE A 574 -36.73 36.19 17.19
C ILE A 574 -36.51 34.74 17.63
N VAL A 575 -37.42 33.84 17.26
CA VAL A 575 -37.31 32.40 17.53
C VAL A 575 -37.19 31.69 16.18
N TRP A 576 -36.03 31.09 15.94
CA TRP A 576 -35.73 30.28 14.79
C TRP A 576 -35.52 28.83 15.24
N TRP A 577 -36.20 27.88 14.61
CA TRP A 577 -36.02 26.48 14.95
C TRP A 577 -36.12 25.59 13.73
N VAL A 578 -35.41 24.45 13.78
CA VAL A 578 -35.45 23.38 12.77
C VAL A 578 -35.46 22.03 13.45
N PRO A 579 -36.14 20.99 12.89
CA PRO A 579 -36.09 19.65 13.39
C PRO A 579 -34.70 19.07 13.18
N LEU A 580 -34.27 18.19 14.09
CA LEU A 580 -33.09 17.35 13.91
C LEU A 580 -33.52 16.00 13.31
N PRO A 581 -32.75 15.41 12.40
CA PRO A 581 -33.02 14.05 11.94
C PRO A 581 -32.82 13.05 13.09
N ASP A 582 -33.67 12.00 13.12
CA ASP A 582 -33.61 10.88 14.07
C ASP A 582 -32.28 10.12 14.01
#